data_d06444d488a5c2cf131f613c29cb6aae
#
_entry.id   d06444d488a5c2cf131f613c29cb6aae
#
_cell.length_a   1.000
_cell.length_b   1.000
_cell.length_c   1.000
_cell.angle_alpha   90.00
_cell.angle_beta   90.00
_cell.angle_gamma   90.00
#
_symmetry.space_group_name_H-M   'P 1'
#
loop_
_entity.id
_entity.type
_entity.pdbx_description
1 polymer ?
#
loop_
_entity_poly.entity_id
_entity_poly.type
_entity_poly.pdbx_seq_one_letter_code
_entity_poly.pdbx_strand_id
1 'polypeptide(L)'
;MSTFLRLSGLLLAASLPLSAYAELPAERIEPSINAELAAHTKVFAQQLYRVADNVYSAVGWQLGNVVMIEAPEGLIIVDTGESVSESRKIMAEFRKITDKPVKAVVYTHFHPDHINGVQAFVTREQVESGDVQIYAHDTLLANVVAQGALVGPILGVRSAYSFGSFLEAQDEQDMNGGIGPLVTPEPSTFIAPTVTFADKLDTTIAGLDVQFLHVPSEAPDEIVLYLPANRVLISAEVDQGPTLPNIHTLRGTKFRDPVQWVDSLDKLRAYRADYMVPLHGRPVSGQDAVEEVLRMTRDGIAYIHDQTVRWMNKGLTPDELVEKVKLPPHLAGYTPTCVSTTAR
;
A
#
# COMPACT_ATOMS: atom_id res chain seq x y z
N MET A 1 45.67 35.31 -60.18
CA MET A 1 45.05 34.24 -60.99
C MET A 1 45.09 33.01 -60.13
N SER A 2 43.99 32.67 -59.50
CA SER A 2 43.86 31.58 -58.57
C SER A 2 42.67 30.73 -59.03
N THR A 3 42.97 29.50 -59.38
CA THR A 3 42.02 28.56 -60.02
C THR A 3 41.36 27.78 -58.89
N PHE A 4 40.06 27.94 -58.65
CA PHE A 4 39.28 27.11 -57.76
C PHE A 4 38.86 25.79 -58.40
N LEU A 5 39.39 24.67 -57.95
CA LEU A 5 38.91 23.33 -58.26
C LEU A 5 37.63 23.05 -57.44
N ARG A 6 36.53 22.85 -58.10
CA ARG A 6 35.30 22.32 -57.50
C ARG A 6 35.34 20.79 -57.53
N LEU A 7 35.46 20.16 -56.38
CA LEU A 7 35.21 18.72 -56.20
C LEU A 7 33.71 18.53 -55.97
N SER A 8 33.03 17.94 -56.94
CA SER A 8 31.65 17.46 -56.78
C SER A 8 31.70 16.03 -56.24
N GLY A 9 31.48 15.87 -54.94
CA GLY A 9 31.33 14.55 -54.33
C GLY A 9 29.92 13.99 -54.58
N LEU A 10 29.82 12.92 -55.34
CA LEU A 10 28.60 12.12 -55.46
C LEU A 10 28.37 11.34 -54.14
N LEU A 11 27.38 11.70 -53.35
CA LEU A 11 26.86 10.87 -52.28
C LEU A 11 25.97 9.76 -52.88
N LEU A 12 26.50 8.55 -52.98
CA LEU A 12 25.68 7.37 -53.23
C LEU A 12 24.96 7.01 -51.94
N ALA A 13 23.69 7.38 -51.82
CA ALA A 13 22.83 6.88 -50.74
C ALA A 13 22.48 5.42 -51.07
N ALA A 14 23.12 4.50 -50.37
CA ALA A 14 22.73 3.08 -50.37
C ALA A 14 21.44 2.95 -49.55
N SER A 15 20.31 2.90 -50.24
CA SER A 15 19.03 2.50 -49.66
C SER A 15 19.09 0.99 -49.36
N LEU A 16 19.42 0.63 -48.10
CA LEU A 16 19.18 -0.71 -47.61
C LEU A 16 17.66 -0.93 -47.49
N PRO A 17 17.12 -2.02 -48.03
CA PRO A 17 15.70 -2.30 -47.88
C PRO A 17 15.40 -2.60 -46.38
N LEU A 18 14.55 -1.78 -45.78
CA LEU A 18 14.02 -1.94 -44.43
C LEU A 18 12.95 -3.07 -44.34
N SER A 19 13.13 -4.15 -45.09
CA SER A 19 12.13 -5.23 -45.20
C SER A 19 12.74 -6.59 -44.88
N ALA A 20 13.25 -6.74 -43.69
CA ALA A 20 13.59 -8.07 -43.13
C ALA A 20 13.45 -8.15 -41.61
N TYR A 21 12.54 -7.40 -41.02
CA TYR A 21 11.94 -7.89 -39.79
C TYR A 21 10.83 -8.84 -40.25
N ALA A 22 11.15 -10.15 -40.30
CA ALA A 22 10.14 -11.15 -40.34
C ALA A 22 9.24 -10.88 -39.14
N GLU A 23 7.99 -10.51 -39.39
CA GLU A 23 6.95 -10.60 -38.37
C GLU A 23 6.94 -12.07 -37.94
N LEU A 24 7.62 -12.37 -36.83
CA LEU A 24 7.35 -13.60 -36.11
C LEU A 24 5.84 -13.55 -35.87
N PRO A 25 5.07 -14.58 -36.25
CA PRO A 25 3.68 -14.65 -35.85
C PRO A 25 3.69 -14.53 -34.34
N ALA A 26 3.25 -13.39 -33.82
CA ALA A 26 2.95 -13.26 -32.42
C ALA A 26 1.84 -14.28 -32.17
N GLU A 27 2.23 -15.49 -31.73
CA GLU A 27 1.32 -16.41 -31.09
C GLU A 27 0.76 -15.57 -29.93
N ARG A 28 -0.43 -15.05 -30.11
CA ARG A 28 -1.15 -14.32 -29.07
C ARG A 28 -1.39 -15.37 -28.00
N ILE A 29 -0.46 -15.43 -27.06
CA ILE A 29 -0.70 -16.14 -25.79
C ILE A 29 -1.82 -15.33 -25.16
N GLU A 30 -3.05 -15.83 -25.26
CA GLU A 30 -4.17 -15.25 -24.53
C GLU A 30 -3.75 -15.22 -23.06
N PRO A 31 -3.69 -14.02 -22.43
CA PRO A 31 -3.24 -13.91 -21.06
C PRO A 31 -4.22 -14.69 -20.18
N SER A 32 -3.79 -15.84 -19.68
CA SER A 32 -4.59 -16.60 -18.73
C SER A 32 -4.39 -15.98 -17.36
N ILE A 33 -5.45 -15.42 -16.78
CA ILE A 33 -5.44 -14.98 -15.39
C ILE A 33 -5.30 -16.20 -14.49
N ASN A 34 -4.35 -16.14 -13.55
CA ASN A 34 -4.20 -17.21 -12.56
C ASN A 34 -5.50 -17.35 -11.75
N ALA A 35 -6.04 -18.59 -11.66
CA ALA A 35 -7.32 -18.85 -11.00
C ALA A 35 -7.31 -18.45 -9.50
N GLU A 36 -6.16 -18.56 -8.83
CA GLU A 36 -6.03 -18.12 -7.43
C GLU A 36 -6.09 -16.59 -7.32
N LEU A 37 -5.47 -15.86 -8.26
CA LEU A 37 -5.54 -14.40 -8.33
C LEU A 37 -6.98 -13.93 -8.61
N ALA A 38 -7.66 -14.54 -9.56
CA ALA A 38 -9.07 -14.27 -9.85
C ALA A 38 -9.98 -14.53 -8.64
N ALA A 39 -9.75 -15.64 -7.92
CA ALA A 39 -10.47 -15.93 -6.69
C ALA A 39 -10.17 -14.91 -5.58
N HIS A 40 -8.93 -14.43 -5.49
CA HIS A 40 -8.49 -13.43 -4.52
C HIS A 40 -9.16 -12.06 -4.75
N THR A 41 -9.49 -11.69 -5.99
CA THR A 41 -10.20 -10.45 -6.31
C THR A 41 -11.48 -10.26 -5.48
N LYS A 42 -12.16 -11.35 -5.14
CA LYS A 42 -13.39 -11.32 -4.32
C LYS A 42 -13.17 -10.79 -2.90
N VAL A 43 -11.94 -10.82 -2.39
CA VAL A 43 -11.58 -10.24 -1.10
C VAL A 43 -11.75 -8.73 -1.12
N PHE A 44 -11.53 -8.11 -2.28
CA PHE A 44 -11.59 -6.66 -2.49
C PHE A 44 -12.91 -6.19 -3.12
N ALA A 45 -13.99 -6.97 -3.01
CA ALA A 45 -15.31 -6.49 -3.42
C ALA A 45 -15.69 -5.24 -2.62
N GLN A 46 -16.20 -4.21 -3.31
CA GLN A 46 -16.58 -2.95 -2.67
C GLN A 46 -17.59 -3.19 -1.56
N GLN A 47 -17.20 -2.86 -0.34
CA GLN A 47 -18.05 -2.97 0.83
C GLN A 47 -17.64 -2.01 1.94
N LEU A 48 -18.63 -1.34 2.53
CA LEU A 48 -18.46 -0.57 3.76
C LEU A 48 -18.70 -1.49 4.96
N TYR A 49 -17.63 -1.81 5.69
CA TYR A 49 -17.68 -2.64 6.89
C TYR A 49 -17.93 -1.77 8.13
N ARG A 50 -18.96 -2.07 8.91
CA ARG A 50 -19.09 -1.56 10.28
C ARG A 50 -18.29 -2.49 11.18
N VAL A 51 -17.14 -2.02 11.65
CA VAL A 51 -16.22 -2.81 12.48
C VAL A 51 -16.63 -2.79 13.95
N ALA A 52 -16.98 -1.62 14.43
CA ALA A 52 -17.50 -1.37 15.77
C ALA A 52 -18.63 -0.31 15.67
N ASP A 53 -19.21 0.08 16.79
CA ASP A 53 -20.36 1.00 16.77
C ASP A 53 -20.11 2.32 16.04
N ASN A 54 -18.86 2.79 16.10
CA ASN A 54 -18.44 4.07 15.51
C ASN A 54 -17.25 3.97 14.57
N VAL A 55 -16.87 2.76 14.11
CA VAL A 55 -15.71 2.54 13.22
C VAL A 55 -16.17 1.85 11.95
N TYR A 56 -15.85 2.45 10.81
CA TYR A 56 -16.26 1.99 9.48
C TYR A 56 -15.04 1.93 8.55
N SER A 57 -14.88 0.83 7.83
CA SER A 57 -13.80 0.63 6.85
C SER A 57 -14.38 0.47 5.45
N ALA A 58 -13.98 1.34 4.53
CA ALA A 58 -14.34 1.28 3.12
C ALA A 58 -13.28 0.44 2.37
N VAL A 59 -13.67 -0.75 1.94
CA VAL A 59 -12.80 -1.72 1.25
C VAL A 59 -13.20 -1.85 -0.21
N GLY A 60 -12.23 -1.87 -1.12
CA GLY A 60 -12.45 -2.24 -2.51
C GLY A 60 -12.81 -1.10 -3.47
N TRP A 61 -12.75 0.16 -3.05
CA TRP A 61 -12.91 1.32 -3.96
C TRP A 61 -11.62 1.66 -4.68
N GLN A 62 -10.49 1.47 -4.01
CA GLN A 62 -9.15 1.78 -4.49
C GLN A 62 -8.15 0.87 -3.78
N LEU A 63 -6.84 0.97 -4.09
CA LEU A 63 -5.82 0.07 -3.56
C LEU A 63 -5.80 0.07 -2.03
N GLY A 64 -5.66 1.25 -1.41
CA GLY A 64 -5.72 1.45 0.04
C GLY A 64 -7.16 1.62 0.55
N ASN A 65 -7.46 1.09 1.71
CA ASN A 65 -8.72 1.32 2.40
C ASN A 65 -8.76 2.72 3.04
N VAL A 66 -9.97 3.21 3.28
CA VAL A 66 -10.19 4.43 4.07
C VAL A 66 -11.06 4.10 5.27
N VAL A 67 -10.65 4.54 6.46
CA VAL A 67 -11.41 4.30 7.68
C VAL A 67 -12.04 5.59 8.20
N MET A 68 -13.32 5.53 8.53
CA MET A 68 -14.03 6.59 9.25
C MET A 68 -14.25 6.16 10.69
N ILE A 69 -13.86 7.04 11.61
CA ILE A 69 -14.20 6.93 13.04
C ILE A 69 -15.16 8.07 13.37
N GLU A 70 -16.37 7.72 13.81
CA GLU A 70 -17.35 8.70 14.26
C GLU A 70 -17.10 9.02 15.74
N ALA A 71 -16.45 10.15 15.99
CA ALA A 71 -16.21 10.68 17.32
C ALA A 71 -17.39 11.56 17.81
N PRO A 72 -17.48 11.89 19.11
CA PRO A 72 -18.56 12.75 19.65
C PRO A 72 -18.74 14.07 18.90
N GLU A 73 -17.66 14.77 18.59
CA GLU A 73 -17.69 16.13 18.01
C GLU A 73 -17.43 16.19 16.51
N GLY A 74 -17.21 15.05 15.85
CA GLY A 74 -16.93 15.01 14.41
C GLY A 74 -16.32 13.70 13.94
N LEU A 75 -15.75 13.69 12.75
CA LEU A 75 -15.18 12.53 12.11
C LEU A 75 -13.64 12.59 12.15
N ILE A 76 -13.03 11.42 12.38
CA ILE A 76 -11.62 11.18 12.13
C ILE A 76 -11.54 10.26 10.92
N ILE A 77 -10.84 10.70 9.88
CA ILE A 77 -10.58 9.91 8.66
C ILE A 77 -9.16 9.37 8.75
N VAL A 78 -9.01 8.06 8.67
CA VAL A 78 -7.69 7.41 8.64
C VAL A 78 -7.40 6.97 7.23
N ASP A 79 -6.35 7.49 6.69
CA ASP A 79 -5.92 7.51 5.30
C ASP A 79 -6.96 8.09 4.34
N THR A 80 -6.53 8.34 3.12
CA THR A 80 -7.36 9.08 2.17
C THR A 80 -7.40 8.46 0.78
N GLY A 81 -6.68 7.34 0.61
CA GLY A 81 -6.59 6.66 -0.68
C GLY A 81 -5.66 7.34 -1.69
N GLU A 82 -5.62 6.79 -2.89
CA GLU A 82 -4.72 7.20 -3.97
C GLU A 82 -5.27 8.30 -4.88
N SER A 83 -6.60 8.49 -4.92
CA SER A 83 -7.23 9.44 -5.82
C SER A 83 -8.39 10.20 -5.18
N VAL A 84 -8.61 11.42 -5.66
CA VAL A 84 -9.72 12.28 -5.18
C VAL A 84 -11.05 11.76 -5.66
N SER A 85 -11.15 11.18 -6.86
CA SER A 85 -12.40 10.71 -7.46
C SER A 85 -12.98 9.52 -6.69
N GLU A 86 -12.17 8.50 -6.43
CA GLU A 86 -12.61 7.32 -5.67
C GLU A 86 -12.85 7.67 -4.19
N SER A 87 -12.00 8.51 -3.60
CA SER A 87 -12.17 8.97 -2.23
C SER A 87 -13.46 9.79 -2.03
N ARG A 88 -13.92 10.53 -3.05
CA ARG A 88 -15.24 11.17 -3.03
C ARG A 88 -16.39 10.17 -3.00
N LYS A 89 -16.27 9.05 -3.70
CA LYS A 89 -17.28 7.97 -3.65
C LYS A 89 -17.32 7.37 -2.24
N ILE A 90 -16.16 7.13 -1.63
CA ILE A 90 -16.06 6.67 -0.24
C ILE A 90 -16.69 7.68 0.73
N MET A 91 -16.37 8.97 0.58
CA MET A 91 -16.99 10.01 1.42
C MET A 91 -18.50 10.07 1.25
N ALA A 92 -19.02 9.83 0.05
CA ALA A 92 -20.46 9.76 -0.18
C ALA A 92 -21.12 8.57 0.55
N GLU A 93 -20.44 7.43 0.68
CA GLU A 93 -20.90 6.31 1.50
C GLU A 93 -20.90 6.67 2.99
N PHE A 94 -19.85 7.32 3.50
CA PHE A 94 -19.78 7.78 4.88
C PHE A 94 -20.91 8.79 5.20
N ARG A 95 -21.24 9.67 4.26
CA ARG A 95 -22.34 10.65 4.40
C ARG A 95 -23.75 10.04 4.47
N LYS A 96 -23.90 8.77 4.09
CA LYS A 96 -25.16 8.05 4.34
C LYS A 96 -25.35 7.67 5.83
N ILE A 97 -24.26 7.68 6.60
CA ILE A 97 -24.24 7.32 8.02
C ILE A 97 -24.38 8.57 8.89
N THR A 98 -23.64 9.63 8.58
CA THR A 98 -23.54 10.81 9.45
C THR A 98 -23.17 12.08 8.67
N ASP A 99 -23.74 13.21 9.10
CA ASP A 99 -23.44 14.54 8.57
C ASP A 99 -22.40 15.31 9.40
N LYS A 100 -21.83 14.68 10.43
CA LYS A 100 -20.83 15.32 11.29
C LYS A 100 -19.65 15.87 10.47
N PRO A 101 -19.05 17.02 10.84
CA PRO A 101 -17.88 17.56 10.15
C PRO A 101 -16.65 16.68 10.37
N VAL A 102 -15.75 16.65 9.39
CA VAL A 102 -14.41 16.08 9.58
C VAL A 102 -13.62 17.01 10.50
N LYS A 103 -13.02 16.46 11.53
CA LYS A 103 -12.19 17.17 12.52
C LYS A 103 -10.72 16.80 12.45
N ALA A 104 -10.43 15.58 11.98
CA ALA A 104 -9.07 15.13 11.79
C ALA A 104 -8.94 14.20 10.58
N VAL A 105 -7.76 14.23 9.98
CA VAL A 105 -7.25 13.22 9.05
C VAL A 105 -5.99 12.62 9.69
N VAL A 106 -5.78 11.34 9.52
CA VAL A 106 -4.56 10.66 9.94
C VAL A 106 -3.93 10.02 8.71
N TYR A 107 -2.67 10.30 8.45
CA TYR A 107 -1.88 9.55 7.49
C TYR A 107 -1.07 8.49 8.23
N THR A 108 -1.29 7.23 7.92
CA THR A 108 -0.56 6.14 8.59
C THR A 108 0.89 6.09 8.14
N HIS A 109 1.16 6.38 6.89
CA HIS A 109 2.50 6.45 6.32
C HIS A 109 2.48 7.19 4.97
N PHE A 110 3.64 7.36 4.34
CA PHE A 110 3.85 8.26 3.20
C PHE A 110 3.46 7.72 1.82
N HIS A 111 3.00 6.48 1.69
CA HIS A 111 2.68 5.92 0.38
C HIS A 111 1.47 6.59 -0.28
N PRO A 112 1.47 6.69 -1.61
CA PRO A 112 0.45 7.45 -2.36
C PRO A 112 -0.98 6.97 -2.14
N ASP A 113 -1.18 5.68 -1.96
CA ASP A 113 -2.49 5.04 -1.76
C ASP A 113 -3.08 5.28 -0.37
N HIS A 114 -2.37 6.02 0.50
CA HIS A 114 -2.84 6.41 1.83
C HIS A 114 -3.05 7.93 1.97
N ILE A 115 -2.33 8.75 1.19
CA ILE A 115 -2.29 10.20 1.42
C ILE A 115 -2.82 11.06 0.28
N ASN A 116 -3.06 10.50 -0.90
CA ASN A 116 -3.28 11.28 -2.13
C ASN A 116 -4.74 11.66 -2.42
N GLY A 117 -5.70 11.19 -1.64
CA GLY A 117 -7.13 11.52 -1.80
C GLY A 117 -7.65 12.60 -0.87
N VAL A 118 -6.80 13.29 -0.10
CA VAL A 118 -7.19 14.12 1.05
C VAL A 118 -8.23 15.20 0.76
N GLN A 119 -8.22 15.81 -0.43
CA GLN A 119 -9.20 16.85 -0.78
C GLN A 119 -10.60 16.30 -1.11
N ALA A 120 -10.80 14.99 -1.05
CA ALA A 120 -12.14 14.41 -1.04
C ALA A 120 -12.84 14.56 0.32
N PHE A 121 -12.06 14.70 1.40
CA PHE A 121 -12.56 14.73 2.78
C PHE A 121 -12.50 16.12 3.39
N VAL A 122 -11.46 16.90 3.08
CA VAL A 122 -11.20 18.22 3.67
C VAL A 122 -10.68 19.19 2.63
N THR A 123 -10.87 20.50 2.85
CA THR A 123 -10.27 21.52 2.01
C THR A 123 -8.97 22.04 2.63
N ARG A 124 -8.12 22.67 1.82
CA ARG A 124 -6.89 23.30 2.27
C ARG A 124 -7.18 24.40 3.29
N GLU A 125 -8.23 25.18 3.05
CA GLU A 125 -8.63 26.30 3.90
C GLU A 125 -9.06 25.79 5.30
N GLN A 126 -9.74 24.65 5.39
CA GLN A 126 -10.12 24.04 6.68
C GLN A 126 -8.88 23.60 7.49
N VAL A 127 -7.82 23.15 6.81
CA VAL A 127 -6.58 22.76 7.45
C VAL A 127 -5.78 24.02 7.87
N GLU A 128 -5.70 25.01 7.00
CA GLU A 128 -4.98 26.28 7.28
C GLU A 128 -5.66 27.12 8.38
N SER A 129 -6.99 27.05 8.50
CA SER A 129 -7.72 27.69 9.61
C SER A 129 -7.59 26.96 10.95
N GLY A 130 -7.15 25.69 10.93
CA GLY A 130 -7.09 24.84 12.12
C GLY A 130 -8.41 24.15 12.46
N ASP A 131 -9.46 24.27 11.61
CA ASP A 131 -10.72 23.57 11.78
C ASP A 131 -10.59 22.05 11.66
N VAL A 132 -9.58 21.63 10.86
CA VAL A 132 -9.19 20.22 10.67
C VAL A 132 -7.69 20.08 10.93
N GLN A 133 -7.31 19.08 11.70
CA GLN A 133 -5.91 18.72 11.91
C GLN A 133 -5.53 17.46 11.10
N ILE A 134 -4.30 17.43 10.58
CA ILE A 134 -3.74 16.26 9.91
C ILE A 134 -2.60 15.71 10.76
N TYR A 135 -2.78 14.47 11.24
CA TYR A 135 -1.82 13.76 12.08
C TYR A 135 -0.94 12.83 11.26
N ALA A 136 0.35 12.77 11.55
CA ALA A 136 1.28 11.83 10.94
C ALA A 136 2.56 11.68 11.76
N HIS A 137 3.40 10.72 11.38
CA HIS A 137 4.78 10.65 11.88
C HIS A 137 5.60 11.85 11.38
N ASP A 138 6.57 12.31 12.17
CA ASP A 138 7.38 13.52 11.89
C ASP A 138 8.24 13.40 10.62
N THR A 139 8.59 12.20 10.20
CA THR A 139 9.38 11.95 8.97
C THR A 139 8.53 11.79 7.71
N LEU A 140 7.19 11.80 7.79
CA LEU A 140 6.31 11.58 6.63
C LEU A 140 6.64 12.51 5.46
N LEU A 141 6.70 13.81 5.69
CA LEU A 141 6.97 14.78 4.62
C LEU A 141 8.34 14.57 3.97
N ALA A 142 9.37 14.25 4.77
CA ALA A 142 10.69 13.93 4.24
C ALA A 142 10.68 12.68 3.35
N ASN A 143 9.88 11.67 3.71
CA ASN A 143 9.70 10.46 2.92
C ASN A 143 8.95 10.72 1.61
N VAL A 144 7.87 11.51 1.65
CA VAL A 144 7.13 11.96 0.45
C VAL A 144 8.06 12.67 -0.53
N VAL A 145 8.88 13.60 -0.05
CA VAL A 145 9.84 14.34 -0.90
C VAL A 145 10.91 13.41 -1.46
N ALA A 146 11.50 12.56 -0.63
CA ALA A 146 12.58 11.66 -1.05
C ALA A 146 12.10 10.66 -2.10
N GLN A 147 10.93 10.09 -1.95
CA GLN A 147 10.42 9.07 -2.86
C GLN A 147 9.67 9.68 -4.05
N GLY A 148 8.80 10.65 -3.83
CA GLY A 148 8.02 11.27 -4.90
C GLY A 148 8.84 12.22 -5.78
N ALA A 149 9.51 13.19 -5.18
CA ALA A 149 10.21 14.24 -5.93
C ALA A 149 11.56 13.79 -6.50
N LEU A 150 12.34 12.98 -5.76
CA LEU A 150 13.69 12.62 -6.20
C LEU A 150 13.72 11.42 -7.14
N VAL A 151 12.95 10.37 -6.85
CA VAL A 151 13.00 9.11 -7.62
C VAL A 151 11.65 8.71 -8.22
N GLY A 152 10.63 9.56 -8.10
CA GLY A 152 9.26 9.33 -8.56
C GLY A 152 9.15 8.80 -9.99
N PRO A 153 9.81 9.40 -11.01
CA PRO A 153 9.71 8.93 -12.39
C PRO A 153 10.12 7.47 -12.58
N ILE A 154 11.25 7.05 -11.99
CA ILE A 154 11.70 5.65 -12.11
C ILE A 154 10.85 4.70 -11.27
N LEU A 155 10.38 5.15 -10.11
CA LEU A 155 9.46 4.36 -9.29
C LEU A 155 8.13 4.16 -9.99
N GLY A 156 7.60 5.17 -10.67
CA GLY A 156 6.38 5.06 -11.48
C GLY A 156 6.49 3.97 -12.55
N VAL A 157 7.58 3.96 -13.30
CA VAL A 157 7.83 2.91 -14.30
C VAL A 157 7.92 1.52 -13.66
N ARG A 158 8.69 1.37 -12.58
CA ARG A 158 8.84 0.09 -11.89
C ARG A 158 7.54 -0.37 -11.24
N SER A 159 6.75 0.56 -10.71
CA SER A 159 5.42 0.27 -10.16
C SER A 159 4.48 -0.26 -11.23
N ALA A 160 4.49 0.32 -12.43
CA ALA A 160 3.67 -0.15 -13.55
C ALA A 160 3.97 -1.61 -13.91
N TYR A 161 5.23 -2.03 -13.86
CA TYR A 161 5.58 -3.46 -14.02
C TYR A 161 5.13 -4.31 -12.81
N SER A 162 5.29 -3.79 -11.59
CA SER A 162 4.94 -4.54 -10.37
C SER A 162 3.44 -4.77 -10.23
N PHE A 163 2.63 -3.79 -10.62
CA PHE A 163 1.16 -3.84 -10.50
C PHE A 163 0.45 -4.22 -11.81
N GLY A 164 1.19 -4.56 -12.86
CA GLY A 164 0.60 -4.95 -14.13
C GLY A 164 -0.12 -3.83 -14.90
N SER A 165 0.21 -2.56 -14.65
CA SER A 165 -0.48 -1.41 -15.27
C SER A 165 -0.33 -1.34 -16.80
N PHE A 166 0.58 -2.11 -17.39
CA PHE A 166 0.74 -2.24 -18.84
C PHE A 166 -0.05 -3.40 -19.46
N LEU A 167 -0.71 -4.22 -18.62
CA LEU A 167 -1.54 -5.31 -19.11
C LEU A 167 -2.86 -4.73 -19.63
N GLU A 168 -3.30 -5.22 -20.80
CA GLU A 168 -4.65 -4.95 -21.27
C GLU A 168 -5.63 -5.69 -20.35
N ALA A 169 -6.48 -4.93 -19.68
CA ALA A 169 -7.54 -5.51 -18.86
C ALA A 169 -8.56 -6.20 -19.78
N GLN A 170 -8.54 -7.53 -19.83
CA GLN A 170 -9.53 -8.30 -20.57
C GLN A 170 -10.78 -8.53 -19.74
N ASP A 171 -10.64 -8.62 -18.42
CA ASP A 171 -11.74 -8.62 -17.46
C ASP A 171 -11.26 -7.99 -16.14
N GLU A 172 -11.63 -6.73 -15.92
CA GLU A 172 -11.26 -5.99 -14.69
C GLU A 172 -11.77 -6.67 -13.41
N GLN A 173 -12.81 -7.50 -13.53
CA GLN A 173 -13.40 -8.19 -12.37
C GLN A 173 -12.52 -9.33 -11.84
N ASP A 174 -11.59 -9.82 -12.65
CA ASP A 174 -10.73 -10.96 -12.31
C ASP A 174 -9.28 -10.53 -12.00
N MET A 175 -8.99 -9.22 -12.00
CA MET A 175 -7.66 -8.68 -11.74
C MET A 175 -7.63 -7.83 -10.47
N ASN A 176 -6.51 -7.89 -9.74
CA ASN A 176 -6.27 -7.06 -8.56
C ASN A 176 -4.77 -6.78 -8.38
N GLY A 177 -4.43 -5.84 -7.50
CA GLY A 177 -3.06 -5.47 -7.14
C GLY A 177 -2.40 -6.38 -6.11
N GLY A 178 -3.04 -7.49 -5.71
CA GLY A 178 -2.57 -8.39 -4.65
C GLY A 178 -3.03 -7.99 -3.25
N ILE A 179 -3.10 -6.70 -2.97
CA ILE A 179 -3.52 -6.12 -1.68
C ILE A 179 -4.80 -5.25 -1.79
N GLY A 180 -5.27 -5.00 -3.00
CA GLY A 180 -6.46 -4.21 -3.29
C GLY A 180 -6.81 -4.25 -4.77
N PRO A 181 -7.81 -3.50 -5.24
CA PRO A 181 -8.09 -3.32 -6.66
C PRO A 181 -6.88 -2.80 -7.45
N LEU A 182 -6.96 -2.87 -8.77
CA LEU A 182 -5.91 -2.27 -9.62
C LEU A 182 -5.85 -0.76 -9.44
N VAL A 183 -4.63 -0.24 -9.41
CA VAL A 183 -4.39 1.21 -9.38
C VAL A 183 -4.77 1.81 -10.72
N THR A 184 -5.70 2.76 -10.71
CA THR A 184 -6.05 3.56 -11.88
C THR A 184 -5.40 4.94 -11.76
N PRO A 185 -4.67 5.42 -12.80
CA PRO A 185 -4.10 6.77 -12.78
C PRO A 185 -5.21 7.83 -12.74
N GLU A 186 -5.31 8.55 -11.64
CA GLU A 186 -6.35 9.53 -11.35
C GLU A 186 -5.74 10.79 -10.71
N PRO A 187 -6.41 11.95 -10.77
CA PRO A 187 -5.96 13.15 -10.06
C PRO A 187 -5.81 12.91 -8.56
N SER A 188 -4.66 13.27 -8.03
CA SER A 188 -4.30 13.13 -6.63
C SER A 188 -4.02 14.49 -5.98
N THR A 189 -4.16 14.56 -4.65
CA THR A 189 -3.88 15.76 -3.86
C THR A 189 -3.24 15.40 -2.54
N PHE A 190 -2.35 16.23 -2.07
CA PHE A 190 -1.69 16.09 -0.79
C PHE A 190 -1.73 17.41 -0.02
N ILE A 191 -1.99 17.35 1.27
CA ILE A 191 -1.86 18.45 2.23
C ILE A 191 -0.92 17.97 3.33
N ALA A 192 0.12 18.76 3.62
CA ALA A 192 1.09 18.40 4.62
C ALA A 192 0.46 18.25 6.02
N PRO A 193 0.95 17.32 6.88
CA PRO A 193 0.45 17.16 8.23
C PRO A 193 0.67 18.43 9.06
N THR A 194 -0.26 18.70 9.98
CA THR A 194 -0.24 19.84 10.90
C THR A 194 0.17 19.44 12.33
N VAL A 195 -0.01 18.20 12.69
CA VAL A 195 0.39 17.61 13.97
C VAL A 195 1.26 16.39 13.71
N THR A 196 2.50 16.43 14.20
CA THR A 196 3.45 15.33 14.02
C THR A 196 4.03 14.87 15.34
N PHE A 197 4.48 13.63 15.40
CA PHE A 197 5.12 13.02 16.57
C PHE A 197 6.14 11.95 16.11
N ALA A 198 7.07 11.57 17.00
CA ALA A 198 8.13 10.60 16.67
C ALA A 198 7.77 9.18 17.07
N ASP A 199 7.48 8.94 18.37
CA ASP A 199 7.35 7.56 18.87
C ASP A 199 5.91 7.19 19.23
N LYS A 200 5.29 7.97 20.09
CA LYS A 200 3.97 7.75 20.65
C LYS A 200 3.26 9.07 20.91
N LEU A 201 1.93 9.06 20.69
CA LEU A 201 1.08 10.18 21.06
C LEU A 201 -0.25 9.63 21.61
N ASP A 202 -0.53 9.89 22.88
CA ASP A 202 -1.84 9.69 23.49
C ASP A 202 -2.56 11.03 23.51
N THR A 203 -3.73 11.12 22.89
CA THR A 203 -4.46 12.39 22.74
C THR A 203 -5.97 12.17 22.63
N THR A 204 -6.74 13.24 22.76
CA THR A 204 -8.19 13.22 22.51
C THR A 204 -8.47 14.00 21.22
N ILE A 205 -9.14 13.37 20.27
CA ILE A 205 -9.52 13.97 18.97
C ILE A 205 -11.05 13.97 18.86
N ALA A 206 -11.63 15.15 18.69
CA ALA A 206 -13.08 15.33 18.58
C ALA A 206 -13.86 14.63 19.72
N GLY A 207 -13.31 14.63 20.94
CA GLY A 207 -13.90 14.01 22.12
C GLY A 207 -13.71 12.49 22.25
N LEU A 208 -12.83 11.90 21.43
CA LEU A 208 -12.47 10.47 21.48
C LEU A 208 -11.00 10.29 21.84
N ASP A 209 -10.69 9.42 22.80
CA ASP A 209 -9.32 9.08 23.15
C ASP A 209 -8.71 8.16 22.10
N VAL A 210 -7.54 8.56 21.59
CA VAL A 210 -6.77 7.88 20.56
C VAL A 210 -5.33 7.71 21.00
N GLN A 211 -4.79 6.53 20.81
CA GLN A 211 -3.38 6.22 21.04
C GLN A 211 -2.70 5.95 19.70
N PHE A 212 -1.67 6.72 19.39
CA PHE A 212 -0.80 6.50 18.24
C PHE A 212 0.50 5.84 18.68
N LEU A 213 1.02 4.95 17.86
CA LEU A 213 2.33 4.33 18.06
C LEU A 213 3.07 4.24 16.72
N HIS A 214 4.33 4.65 16.71
CA HIS A 214 5.25 4.44 15.59
C HIS A 214 5.72 2.99 15.54
N VAL A 215 5.55 2.36 14.39
CA VAL A 215 5.79 0.92 14.16
C VAL A 215 6.44 0.72 12.79
N PRO A 216 7.74 1.04 12.62
CA PRO A 216 8.41 0.88 11.34
C PRO A 216 8.26 -0.57 10.83
N SER A 217 7.75 -0.70 9.61
CA SER A 217 7.42 -2.00 9.02
C SER A 217 7.47 -1.93 7.48
N GLU A 218 6.33 -1.85 6.82
CA GLU A 218 6.22 -1.65 5.38
C GLU A 218 6.80 -0.30 4.96
N ALA A 219 6.61 0.71 5.79
CA ALA A 219 7.17 2.04 5.64
C ALA A 219 7.94 2.47 6.91
N PRO A 220 8.99 3.30 6.78
CA PRO A 220 9.80 3.74 7.93
C PRO A 220 9.09 4.71 8.86
N ASP A 221 8.02 5.37 8.41
CA ASP A 221 7.21 6.35 9.13
C ASP A 221 5.83 5.80 9.53
N GLU A 222 5.67 4.49 9.51
CA GLU A 222 4.37 3.87 9.73
C GLU A 222 3.90 4.03 11.17
N ILE A 223 2.65 4.47 11.32
CA ILE A 223 1.96 4.60 12.61
C ILE A 223 0.67 3.79 12.62
N VAL A 224 0.33 3.28 13.78
CA VAL A 224 -0.97 2.65 14.06
C VAL A 224 -1.78 3.48 15.03
N LEU A 225 -3.10 3.26 15.03
CA LEU A 225 -4.03 3.86 15.97
C LEU A 225 -4.70 2.78 16.81
N TYR A 226 -4.79 3.00 18.10
CA TYR A 226 -5.61 2.18 18.99
C TYR A 226 -6.69 3.04 19.65
N LEU A 227 -7.93 2.52 19.64
CA LEU A 227 -9.09 3.13 20.27
C LEU A 227 -9.41 2.33 21.54
N PRO A 228 -9.01 2.80 22.75
CA PRO A 228 -9.16 2.03 23.98
C PRO A 228 -10.60 1.70 24.31
N ALA A 229 -11.53 2.61 24.06
CA ALA A 229 -12.95 2.43 24.40
C ALA A 229 -13.60 1.26 23.66
N ASN A 230 -13.19 0.99 22.42
CA ASN A 230 -13.75 -0.05 21.56
C ASN A 230 -12.80 -1.23 21.37
N ARG A 231 -11.57 -1.12 21.88
CA ARG A 231 -10.48 -2.09 21.66
C ARG A 231 -10.26 -2.38 20.16
N VAL A 232 -10.34 -1.32 19.35
CA VAL A 232 -10.08 -1.36 17.90
C VAL A 232 -8.66 -0.93 17.63
N LEU A 233 -7.90 -1.75 16.91
CA LEU A 233 -6.58 -1.45 16.38
C LEU A 233 -6.67 -1.20 14.88
N ILE A 234 -6.34 -0.01 14.43
CA ILE A 234 -6.12 0.28 13.01
C ILE A 234 -4.64 0.02 12.76
N SER A 235 -4.36 -1.10 12.07
CA SER A 235 -3.02 -1.69 11.99
C SER A 235 -2.18 -1.16 10.83
N ALA A 236 -2.68 -0.19 10.07
CA ALA A 236 -2.02 0.36 8.88
C ALA A 236 -1.62 -0.76 7.89
N GLU A 237 -0.38 -0.78 7.41
CA GLU A 237 0.19 -1.85 6.60
C GLU A 237 1.19 -2.73 7.36
N VAL A 238 1.26 -2.61 8.68
CA VAL A 238 2.02 -3.56 9.51
C VAL A 238 1.51 -4.98 9.27
N ASP A 239 0.22 -5.11 9.02
CA ASP A 239 -0.42 -6.29 8.46
C ASP A 239 -1.21 -5.90 7.21
N GLN A 240 -0.90 -6.51 6.07
CA GLN A 240 -1.52 -6.20 4.77
C GLN A 240 -2.76 -7.06 4.50
N GLY A 241 -3.46 -7.49 5.55
CA GLY A 241 -4.66 -8.30 5.45
C GLY A 241 -4.35 -9.75 5.03
N PRO A 242 -4.98 -10.30 3.98
CA PRO A 242 -4.92 -11.72 3.68
C PRO A 242 -3.64 -12.19 2.97
N THR A 243 -2.61 -11.34 2.87
CA THR A 243 -1.37 -11.66 2.14
C THR A 243 -0.16 -11.54 3.04
N LEU A 244 0.84 -12.42 2.82
CA LEU A 244 2.16 -12.21 3.42
C LEU A 244 2.77 -10.95 2.79
N PRO A 245 3.21 -9.97 3.61
CA PRO A 245 3.71 -8.71 3.08
C PRO A 245 4.97 -8.89 2.24
N ASN A 246 5.15 -7.99 1.27
CA ASN A 246 6.34 -7.92 0.45
C ASN A 246 7.50 -7.31 1.25
N ILE A 247 8.32 -8.17 1.84
CA ILE A 247 9.49 -7.77 2.65
C ILE A 247 10.52 -7.00 1.82
N HIS A 248 10.66 -7.37 0.53
CA HIS A 248 11.55 -6.66 -0.40
C HIS A 248 10.80 -6.30 -1.68
N THR A 249 10.76 -5.02 -1.99
CA THR A 249 10.10 -4.57 -3.21
C THR A 249 11.06 -4.29 -4.35
N LEU A 250 10.80 -4.88 -5.51
CA LEU A 250 11.58 -4.65 -6.73
C LEU A 250 11.47 -3.22 -7.28
N ARG A 251 10.47 -2.46 -6.84
CA ARG A 251 10.31 -1.05 -7.22
C ARG A 251 11.49 -0.20 -6.75
N GLY A 252 12.20 -0.62 -5.69
CA GLY A 252 13.32 0.13 -5.12
C GLY A 252 12.87 1.18 -4.12
N THR A 253 11.85 0.88 -3.34
CA THR A 253 11.46 1.68 -2.18
C THR A 253 12.54 1.65 -1.10
N LYS A 254 12.33 2.37 -0.01
CA LYS A 254 13.20 2.27 1.16
C LYS A 254 13.29 0.84 1.68
N PHE A 255 14.42 0.52 2.28
CA PHE A 255 14.63 -0.79 2.90
C PHE A 255 13.58 -1.04 3.99
N ARG A 256 12.97 -2.20 3.93
CA ARG A 256 12.03 -2.73 4.92
C ARG A 256 12.80 -3.68 5.81
N ASP A 257 13.06 -3.27 7.04
CA ASP A 257 13.83 -4.10 7.98
C ASP A 257 12.92 -5.20 8.57
N PRO A 258 13.12 -6.48 8.24
CA PRO A 258 12.26 -7.55 8.73
C PRO A 258 12.35 -7.74 10.25
N VAL A 259 13.48 -7.37 10.88
CA VAL A 259 13.63 -7.48 12.35
C VAL A 259 12.80 -6.40 13.05
N GLN A 260 12.84 -5.16 12.54
CA GLN A 260 11.98 -4.09 13.05
C GLN A 260 10.50 -4.40 12.79
N TRP A 261 10.17 -4.99 11.64
CA TRP A 261 8.78 -5.36 11.35
C TRP A 261 8.25 -6.40 12.31
N VAL A 262 9.04 -7.43 12.64
CA VAL A 262 8.71 -8.43 13.66
C VAL A 262 8.48 -7.78 15.02
N ASP A 263 9.35 -6.86 15.47
CA ASP A 263 9.19 -6.09 16.70
C ASP A 263 7.90 -5.24 16.68
N SER A 264 7.59 -4.62 15.55
CA SER A 264 6.35 -3.85 15.35
C SER A 264 5.11 -4.73 15.51
N LEU A 265 5.09 -5.91 14.88
CA LEU A 265 4.00 -6.87 15.04
C LEU A 265 3.85 -7.37 16.50
N ASP A 266 4.95 -7.61 17.21
CA ASP A 266 4.91 -7.99 18.62
C ASP A 266 4.35 -6.84 19.49
N LYS A 267 4.61 -5.57 19.16
CA LYS A 267 3.97 -4.40 19.81
C LYS A 267 2.46 -4.36 19.57
N LEU A 268 2.02 -4.65 18.33
CA LEU A 268 0.58 -4.69 18.01
C LEU A 268 -0.15 -5.80 18.79
N ARG A 269 0.44 -6.97 18.92
CA ARG A 269 -0.10 -8.10 19.69
C ARG A 269 -0.32 -7.75 21.16
N ALA A 270 0.52 -6.88 21.73
CA ALA A 270 0.39 -6.44 23.11
C ALA A 270 -0.90 -5.65 23.40
N TYR A 271 -1.55 -5.04 22.40
CA TYR A 271 -2.84 -4.38 22.57
C TYR A 271 -3.99 -5.35 22.86
N ARG A 272 -3.88 -6.61 22.44
CA ARG A 272 -4.94 -7.62 22.59
C ARG A 272 -6.29 -7.09 22.11
N ALA A 273 -6.29 -6.47 20.94
CA ALA A 273 -7.45 -5.82 20.35
C ALA A 273 -8.57 -6.82 20.04
N ASP A 274 -9.82 -6.37 20.17
CA ASP A 274 -11.00 -7.17 19.81
C ASP A 274 -11.30 -7.07 18.31
N TYR A 275 -10.84 -5.98 17.69
CA TYR A 275 -10.97 -5.74 16.26
C TYR A 275 -9.66 -5.17 15.70
N MET A 276 -9.29 -5.64 14.51
CA MET A 276 -8.17 -5.10 13.74
C MET A 276 -8.66 -4.61 12.37
N VAL A 277 -8.23 -3.42 11.98
CA VAL A 277 -8.58 -2.80 10.69
C VAL A 277 -7.29 -2.55 9.92
N PRO A 278 -6.91 -3.46 9.01
CA PRO A 278 -5.82 -3.21 8.08
C PRO A 278 -6.24 -2.20 7.02
N LEU A 279 -5.27 -1.50 6.43
CA LEU A 279 -5.55 -0.56 5.35
C LEU A 279 -5.49 -1.19 3.96
N HIS A 280 -5.34 -2.51 3.93
CA HIS A 280 -5.60 -3.39 2.78
C HIS A 280 -6.41 -4.61 3.23
N GLY A 281 -7.34 -5.07 2.39
CA GLY A 281 -8.18 -6.20 2.71
C GLY A 281 -9.28 -5.89 3.75
N ARG A 282 -9.77 -6.94 4.40
CA ARG A 282 -10.97 -6.87 5.26
C ARG A 282 -10.63 -6.73 6.73
N PRO A 283 -11.48 -6.07 7.54
CA PRO A 283 -11.34 -6.07 8.99
C PRO A 283 -11.39 -7.48 9.59
N VAL A 284 -10.68 -7.66 10.70
CA VAL A 284 -10.65 -8.90 11.48
C VAL A 284 -11.37 -8.68 12.81
N SER A 285 -12.25 -9.60 13.18
CA SER A 285 -13.07 -9.50 14.40
C SER A 285 -12.82 -10.69 15.32
N GLY A 286 -12.66 -10.41 16.60
CA GLY A 286 -12.37 -11.39 17.65
C GLY A 286 -10.89 -11.40 18.04
N GLN A 287 -10.61 -11.31 19.36
CA GLN A 287 -9.27 -11.20 19.91
C GLN A 287 -8.36 -12.36 19.45
N ASP A 288 -8.87 -13.60 19.45
CA ASP A 288 -8.09 -14.77 19.03
C ASP A 288 -7.76 -14.73 17.55
N ALA A 289 -8.70 -14.26 16.70
CA ALA A 289 -8.47 -14.11 15.28
C ALA A 289 -7.44 -13.00 14.98
N VAL A 290 -7.52 -11.87 15.69
CA VAL A 290 -6.54 -10.78 15.57
C VAL A 290 -5.15 -11.27 16.01
N GLU A 291 -5.05 -11.95 17.14
CA GLU A 291 -3.78 -12.53 17.61
C GLU A 291 -3.22 -13.55 16.61
N GLU A 292 -4.08 -14.38 16.03
CA GLU A 292 -3.64 -15.37 15.05
C GLU A 292 -3.07 -14.71 13.79
N VAL A 293 -3.75 -13.73 13.21
CA VAL A 293 -3.27 -13.00 12.03
C VAL A 293 -1.93 -12.33 12.29
N LEU A 294 -1.83 -11.55 13.36
CA LEU A 294 -0.59 -10.85 13.72
C LEU A 294 0.56 -11.83 13.98
N ARG A 295 0.29 -12.93 14.70
CA ARG A 295 1.30 -13.95 14.98
C ARG A 295 1.78 -14.66 13.71
N MET A 296 0.88 -15.02 12.81
CA MET A 296 1.23 -15.75 11.58
C MET A 296 2.01 -14.86 10.61
N THR A 297 1.64 -13.61 10.47
CA THR A 297 2.40 -12.62 9.69
C THR A 297 3.79 -12.42 10.28
N ARG A 298 3.88 -12.23 11.59
CA ARG A 298 5.13 -12.10 12.37
C ARG A 298 6.04 -13.32 12.17
N ASP A 299 5.50 -14.51 12.35
CA ASP A 299 6.26 -15.77 12.25
C ASP A 299 6.71 -16.03 10.80
N GLY A 300 5.91 -15.65 9.81
CA GLY A 300 6.25 -15.72 8.39
C GLY A 300 7.45 -14.85 8.04
N ILE A 301 7.42 -13.57 8.46
CA ILE A 301 8.51 -12.62 8.23
C ILE A 301 9.78 -13.08 8.95
N ALA A 302 9.66 -13.45 10.24
CA ALA A 302 10.79 -13.93 11.04
C ALA A 302 11.42 -15.19 10.41
N TYR A 303 10.61 -16.14 9.97
CA TYR A 303 11.10 -17.37 9.34
C TYR A 303 11.88 -17.09 8.06
N ILE A 304 11.35 -16.24 7.18
CA ILE A 304 12.03 -15.87 5.92
C ILE A 304 13.38 -15.21 6.23
N HIS A 305 13.39 -14.25 7.14
CA HIS A 305 14.63 -13.58 7.56
C HIS A 305 15.64 -14.57 8.12
N ASP A 306 15.28 -15.34 9.13
CA ASP A 306 16.19 -16.21 9.86
C ASP A 306 16.74 -17.34 8.98
N GLN A 307 15.90 -17.93 8.12
CA GLN A 307 16.37 -18.95 7.19
C GLN A 307 17.26 -18.35 6.10
N THR A 308 16.97 -17.15 5.64
CA THR A 308 17.84 -16.44 4.68
C THR A 308 19.22 -16.20 5.29
N VAL A 309 19.29 -15.62 6.47
CA VAL A 309 20.55 -15.38 7.20
C VAL A 309 21.29 -16.70 7.49
N ARG A 310 20.57 -17.73 7.93
CA ARG A 310 21.14 -19.06 8.20
C ARG A 310 21.86 -19.65 6.99
N TRP A 311 21.22 -19.62 5.82
CA TRP A 311 21.76 -20.23 4.62
C TRP A 311 22.80 -19.33 3.93
N MET A 312 22.64 -18.03 3.99
CA MET A 312 23.65 -17.06 3.54
C MET A 312 24.97 -17.24 4.31
N ASN A 313 24.90 -17.44 5.62
CA ASN A 313 26.07 -17.73 6.46
C ASN A 313 26.74 -19.10 6.17
N LYS A 314 26.07 -19.96 5.39
CA LYS A 314 26.63 -21.21 4.86
C LYS A 314 27.19 -21.06 3.45
N GLY A 315 27.18 -19.85 2.91
CA GLY A 315 27.77 -19.51 1.61
C GLY A 315 26.83 -19.66 0.41
N LEU A 316 25.52 -19.84 0.60
CA LEU A 316 24.57 -19.91 -0.51
C LEU A 316 24.43 -18.55 -1.19
N THR A 317 24.35 -18.57 -2.51
CA THR A 317 24.05 -17.42 -3.36
C THR A 317 22.54 -17.06 -3.31
N PRO A 318 22.12 -15.85 -3.74
CA PRO A 318 20.71 -15.49 -3.79
C PRO A 318 19.85 -16.48 -4.57
N ASP A 319 20.31 -16.98 -5.70
CA ASP A 319 19.57 -17.96 -6.52
C ASP A 319 19.38 -19.31 -5.78
N GLU A 320 20.40 -19.76 -5.05
CA GLU A 320 20.31 -20.97 -4.22
C GLU A 320 19.39 -20.77 -3.02
N LEU A 321 19.32 -19.56 -2.47
CA LEU A 321 18.42 -19.22 -1.34
C LEU A 321 16.95 -19.36 -1.74
N VAL A 322 16.58 -18.97 -2.96
CA VAL A 322 15.19 -19.10 -3.45
C VAL A 322 14.70 -20.56 -3.38
N GLU A 323 15.58 -21.53 -3.60
CA GLU A 323 15.23 -22.96 -3.53
C GLU A 323 15.24 -23.53 -2.09
N LYS A 324 15.95 -22.86 -1.17
CA LYS A 324 16.12 -23.33 0.22
C LYS A 324 15.16 -22.70 1.22
N VAL A 325 14.84 -21.41 1.02
CA VAL A 325 13.97 -20.68 1.94
C VAL A 325 12.52 -20.84 1.48
N LYS A 326 11.86 -21.88 1.96
CA LYS A 326 10.44 -22.16 1.71
C LYS A 326 9.71 -22.12 3.04
N LEU A 327 8.54 -21.49 3.07
CA LEU A 327 7.69 -21.47 4.26
C LEU A 327 7.30 -22.90 4.65
N PRO A 328 7.32 -23.23 5.95
CA PRO A 328 6.83 -24.52 6.41
C PRO A 328 5.30 -24.62 6.19
N PRO A 329 4.74 -25.84 6.09
CA PRO A 329 3.34 -26.03 5.72
C PRO A 329 2.32 -25.25 6.55
N HIS A 330 2.55 -25.09 7.84
CA HIS A 330 1.63 -24.36 8.72
C HIS A 330 1.64 -22.85 8.49
N LEU A 331 2.75 -22.26 8.04
CA LEU A 331 2.80 -20.85 7.61
C LEU A 331 2.32 -20.67 6.17
N ALA A 332 2.73 -21.57 5.26
CA ALA A 332 2.31 -21.51 3.87
C ALA A 332 0.80 -21.74 3.69
N GLY A 333 0.20 -22.59 4.50
CA GLY A 333 -1.24 -22.88 4.42
C GLY A 333 -2.12 -21.86 5.14
N TYR A 334 -1.56 -21.03 6.03
CA TYR A 334 -2.30 -19.97 6.70
C TYR A 334 -2.50 -18.75 5.81
N THR A 335 -1.51 -18.42 5.01
CA THR A 335 -1.65 -17.38 3.98
C THR A 335 -2.39 -18.02 2.79
N PRO A 336 -3.74 -17.94 2.74
CA PRO A 336 -4.51 -18.61 1.69
C PRO A 336 -4.18 -18.11 0.30
N THR A 337 -3.37 -17.08 0.24
CA THR A 337 -2.83 -16.50 -0.97
C THR A 337 -1.45 -15.93 -0.70
N CYS A 338 -0.47 -16.79 -0.45
CA CYS A 338 0.83 -16.52 -1.04
C CYS A 338 0.66 -16.64 -2.55
N VAL A 339 -0.22 -15.85 -3.13
CA VAL A 339 -0.08 -15.47 -4.52
C VAL A 339 1.22 -14.71 -4.51
N SER A 340 2.28 -15.46 -4.77
CA SER A 340 3.58 -14.92 -5.08
C SER A 340 3.32 -13.81 -6.09
N THR A 341 3.37 -12.56 -5.68
CA THR A 341 3.46 -11.39 -6.57
C THR A 341 4.77 -11.41 -7.37
N THR A 342 5.55 -12.47 -7.22
CA THR A 342 6.54 -12.90 -8.16
C THR A 342 5.82 -13.60 -9.31
N ALA A 343 5.22 -12.81 -10.22
CA ALA A 343 4.98 -13.27 -11.56
C ALA A 343 6.28 -13.89 -12.08
N ARG A 344 6.20 -15.17 -12.44
CA ARG A 344 7.26 -15.82 -13.21
C ARG A 344 7.29 -15.22 -14.59
#